data_9c10bd720f62758077f678aca743cb69
#
_entry.id   9c10bd720f62758077f678aca743cb69
#
_cell.length_a   1.000
_cell.length_b   1.000
_cell.length_c   1.000
_cell.angle_alpha   90.00
_cell.angle_beta   90.00
_cell.angle_gamma   90.00
#
_symmetry.space_group_name_H-M   'P 1'
#
loop_
_entity.id
_entity.type
_entity.pdbx_description
1 polymer ?
#
loop_
_entity_poly.entity_id
_entity_poly.type
_entity_poly.pdbx_seq_one_letter_code
_entity_poly.pdbx_strand_id
1 'polypeptide(L)'
;MSDGYKKMFETLNQYLKDNVEDIDQTIINAINDRKNGKKFSFQEHLKGFIYAQLSALVSWKIIKEHQTELNALFNDFEKDRLKEIAPETLIEKIRELKCYSPYTTKNQMNSLKANIETFEKIENDYGSLDSFITHDTPSNIVKLLADSKSIYKLKYTGVALACEYLRNVGIDIIKPDAHIKRISGIKRLNLVPSKSEYKIIDEFKRLSDEIGISQVKMDYLLWNYCAKGYGEICTATPKCRECVIK
;
A
#
# COMPACT_ATOMS: atom_id res chain seq x y z
N MET A 1 -21.66 8.88 17.49
CA MET A 1 -20.29 8.31 17.33
C MET A 1 -19.66 8.73 16.00
N SER A 2 -20.38 8.69 14.90
CA SER A 2 -19.88 9.09 13.55
C SER A 2 -19.30 10.51 13.48
N ASP A 3 -19.99 11.49 14.07
CA ASP A 3 -19.52 12.89 14.08
C ASP A 3 -18.18 13.07 14.83
N GLY A 4 -17.97 12.29 15.89
CA GLY A 4 -16.71 12.32 16.64
C GLY A 4 -15.52 11.81 15.80
N TYR A 5 -15.71 10.72 15.07
CA TYR A 5 -14.67 10.19 14.17
C TYR A 5 -14.41 11.12 12.99
N LYS A 6 -15.45 11.68 12.39
CA LYS A 6 -15.29 12.64 11.31
C LYS A 6 -14.47 13.85 11.75
N LYS A 7 -14.83 14.45 12.89
CA LYS A 7 -14.08 15.57 13.49
C LYS A 7 -12.63 15.21 13.80
N MET A 8 -12.37 13.99 14.29
CA MET A 8 -11.01 13.51 14.54
C MET A 8 -10.17 13.48 13.25
N PHE A 9 -10.70 12.96 12.15
CA PHE A 9 -10.00 12.94 10.87
C PHE A 9 -9.83 14.34 10.25
N GLU A 10 -10.78 15.25 10.45
CA GLU A 10 -10.65 16.66 10.08
C GLU A 10 -9.52 17.35 10.86
N THR A 11 -9.45 17.12 12.16
CA THR A 11 -8.37 17.60 13.04
C THR A 11 -7.00 17.08 12.60
N LEU A 12 -6.90 15.78 12.30
CA LEU A 12 -5.67 15.18 11.75
C LEU A 12 -5.25 15.82 10.42
N ASN A 13 -6.22 16.02 9.52
CA ASN A 13 -5.96 16.62 8.22
C ASN A 13 -5.42 18.06 8.37
N GLN A 14 -6.01 18.84 9.26
CA GLN A 14 -5.54 20.21 9.53
C GLN A 14 -4.14 20.18 10.14
N TYR A 15 -3.91 19.35 11.17
CA TYR A 15 -2.60 19.22 11.79
C TYR A 15 -1.49 18.87 10.79
N LEU A 16 -1.75 17.91 9.89
CA LEU A 16 -0.76 17.48 8.89
C LEU A 16 -0.49 18.58 7.86
N LYS A 17 -1.49 19.34 7.45
CA LYS A 17 -1.31 20.49 6.54
C LYS A 17 -0.40 21.56 7.14
N ASP A 18 -0.51 21.77 8.44
CA ASP A 18 0.21 22.85 9.15
C ASP A 18 1.64 22.43 9.55
N ASN A 19 1.91 21.12 9.64
CA ASN A 19 3.16 20.62 10.26
C ASN A 19 3.97 19.66 9.39
N VAL A 20 3.45 19.19 8.25
CA VAL A 20 4.11 18.21 7.40
C VAL A 20 4.19 18.72 5.97
N GLU A 21 5.40 18.97 5.51
CA GLU A 21 5.68 19.37 4.13
C GLU A 21 5.72 18.15 3.20
N ASP A 22 5.43 18.37 1.93
CA ASP A 22 5.60 17.41 0.81
C ASP A 22 5.00 16.01 1.03
N ILE A 23 3.70 15.98 1.36
CA ILE A 23 2.99 14.72 1.48
C ILE A 23 2.67 14.15 0.09
N ASP A 24 3.14 12.93 -0.18
CA ASP A 24 2.97 12.24 -1.46
C ASP A 24 1.49 11.98 -1.78
N GLN A 25 1.02 12.47 -2.93
CA GLN A 25 -0.36 12.34 -3.41
C GLN A 25 -0.54 11.19 -4.43
N THR A 26 0.50 10.42 -4.73
CA THR A 26 0.50 9.40 -5.80
C THR A 26 -0.68 8.43 -5.68
N ILE A 27 -0.94 7.90 -4.48
CA ILE A 27 -2.05 6.96 -4.24
C ILE A 27 -3.40 7.66 -4.36
N ILE A 28 -3.53 8.89 -3.85
CA ILE A 28 -4.78 9.67 -3.95
C ILE A 28 -5.08 9.96 -5.42
N ASN A 29 -4.06 10.28 -6.22
CA ASN A 29 -4.22 10.51 -7.65
C ASN A 29 -4.67 9.23 -8.37
N ALA A 30 -4.09 8.07 -8.07
CA ALA A 30 -4.52 6.78 -8.64
C ALA A 30 -6.00 6.47 -8.31
N ILE A 31 -6.46 6.75 -7.08
CA ILE A 31 -7.87 6.61 -6.70
C ILE A 31 -8.77 7.55 -7.52
N ASN A 32 -8.36 8.80 -7.69
CA ASN A 32 -9.12 9.78 -8.48
C ASN A 32 -9.16 9.40 -9.96
N ASP A 33 -8.04 8.95 -10.51
CA ASP A 33 -7.95 8.45 -11.90
C ASP A 33 -8.95 7.32 -12.13
N ARG A 34 -9.01 6.33 -11.22
CA ARG A 34 -9.98 5.22 -11.31
C ARG A 34 -11.42 5.71 -11.18
N LYS A 35 -11.71 6.62 -10.25
CA LYS A 35 -13.05 7.24 -10.11
C LYS A 35 -13.48 7.98 -11.38
N ASN A 36 -12.53 8.54 -12.11
CA ASN A 36 -12.74 9.21 -13.40
C ASN A 36 -12.76 8.24 -14.59
N GLY A 37 -12.81 6.94 -14.35
CA GLY A 37 -12.98 5.90 -15.37
C GLY A 37 -11.69 5.34 -15.96
N LYS A 38 -10.50 5.71 -15.44
CA LYS A 38 -9.25 5.11 -15.88
C LYS A 38 -9.22 3.62 -15.54
N LYS A 39 -8.89 2.80 -16.53
CA LYS A 39 -8.49 1.41 -16.38
C LYS A 39 -6.97 1.33 -16.40
N PHE A 40 -6.40 0.58 -15.46
CA PHE A 40 -4.95 0.41 -15.37
C PHE A 40 -4.50 -0.73 -16.27
N SER A 41 -3.47 -0.49 -17.06
CA SER A 41 -2.84 -1.49 -17.95
C SER A 41 -2.07 -2.54 -17.14
N PHE A 42 -1.71 -3.66 -17.78
CA PHE A 42 -0.87 -4.69 -17.18
C PHE A 42 0.45 -4.10 -16.65
N GLN A 43 1.07 -3.23 -17.43
CA GLN A 43 2.31 -2.54 -17.06
C GLN A 43 2.16 -1.65 -15.81
N GLU A 44 1.05 -0.91 -15.70
CA GLU A 44 0.75 -0.12 -14.50
C GLU A 44 0.47 -1.01 -13.28
N HIS A 45 -0.15 -2.17 -13.46
CA HIS A 45 -0.29 -3.17 -12.41
C HIS A 45 1.06 -3.72 -11.95
N LEU A 46 1.97 -4.07 -12.86
CA LEU A 46 3.32 -4.49 -12.49
C LEU A 46 4.09 -3.39 -11.76
N LYS A 47 4.00 -2.16 -12.24
CA LYS A 47 4.58 -1.00 -11.56
C LYS A 47 4.05 -0.88 -10.13
N GLY A 48 2.74 -0.87 -9.96
CA GLY A 48 2.10 -0.76 -8.65
C GLY A 48 2.50 -1.89 -7.71
N PHE A 49 2.62 -3.11 -8.21
CA PHE A 49 3.05 -4.28 -7.44
C PHE A 49 4.52 -4.21 -7.03
N ILE A 50 5.43 -3.89 -7.96
CA ILE A 50 6.87 -3.80 -7.68
C ILE A 50 7.14 -2.70 -6.65
N TYR A 51 6.52 -1.53 -6.78
CA TYR A 51 6.64 -0.47 -5.78
C TYR A 51 6.07 -0.85 -4.42
N ALA A 52 4.98 -1.62 -4.37
CA ALA A 52 4.47 -2.18 -3.12
C ALA A 52 5.51 -3.10 -2.45
N GLN A 53 6.19 -3.96 -3.22
CA GLN A 53 7.25 -4.82 -2.70
C GLN A 53 8.47 -4.01 -2.22
N LEU A 54 8.95 -3.04 -3.00
CA LEU A 54 10.09 -2.20 -2.63
C LEU A 54 9.83 -1.39 -1.35
N SER A 55 8.57 -0.97 -1.10
CA SER A 55 8.19 -0.24 0.12
C SER A 55 8.27 -1.08 1.41
N ALA A 56 8.51 -2.40 1.29
CA ALA A 56 8.62 -3.29 2.43
C ALA A 56 9.91 -3.03 3.23
N LEU A 57 9.80 -2.39 4.38
CA LEU A 57 10.92 -2.07 5.29
C LEU A 57 11.98 -1.11 4.69
N VAL A 58 11.64 -0.38 3.66
CA VAL A 58 12.45 0.69 3.07
C VAL A 58 11.68 2.01 3.18
N SER A 59 12.39 3.09 3.43
CA SER A 59 11.77 4.43 3.48
C SER A 59 11.21 4.81 2.12
N TRP A 60 9.93 5.19 2.07
CA TRP A 60 9.31 5.64 0.82
C TRP A 60 10.01 6.87 0.22
N LYS A 61 10.56 7.74 1.07
CA LYS A 61 11.34 8.90 0.62
C LYS A 61 12.52 8.47 -0.26
N ILE A 62 13.28 7.46 0.14
CA ILE A 62 14.43 6.94 -0.63
C ILE A 62 13.95 6.36 -1.98
N ILE A 63 12.85 5.60 -1.97
CA ILE A 63 12.28 5.04 -3.20
C ILE A 63 11.85 6.14 -4.16
N LYS A 64 11.21 7.19 -3.65
CA LYS A 64 10.77 8.34 -4.45
C LYS A 64 11.95 9.12 -5.05
N GLU A 65 13.03 9.31 -4.29
CA GLU A 65 14.25 9.97 -4.74
C GLU A 65 14.92 9.25 -5.92
N HIS A 66 14.77 7.91 -6.01
CA HIS A 66 15.35 7.07 -7.06
C HIS A 66 14.30 6.52 -8.05
N GLN A 67 13.14 7.17 -8.16
CA GLN A 67 12.04 6.65 -8.96
C GLN A 67 12.39 6.52 -10.45
N THR A 68 13.17 7.46 -11.00
CA THR A 68 13.58 7.44 -12.40
C THR A 68 14.53 6.26 -12.69
N GLU A 69 15.53 6.06 -11.83
CA GLU A 69 16.48 4.96 -11.95
C GLU A 69 15.80 3.60 -11.75
N LEU A 70 14.85 3.52 -10.80
CA LEU A 70 14.05 2.31 -10.60
C LEU A 70 13.15 2.00 -11.80
N ASN A 71 12.50 2.99 -12.40
CA ASN A 71 11.70 2.78 -13.61
C ASN A 71 12.59 2.23 -14.75
N ALA A 72 13.77 2.82 -14.98
CA ALA A 72 14.72 2.33 -15.98
C ALA A 72 15.24 0.92 -15.67
N LEU A 73 15.58 0.64 -14.39
CA LEU A 73 16.02 -0.69 -13.93
C LEU A 73 14.99 -1.77 -14.22
N PHE A 74 13.70 -1.46 -14.03
CA PHE A 74 12.60 -2.38 -14.30
C PHE A 74 12.07 -2.27 -15.74
N ASN A 75 12.86 -1.73 -16.71
CA ASN A 75 12.48 -1.57 -18.11
C ASN A 75 11.07 -0.99 -18.29
N ASP A 76 10.76 0.08 -17.55
CA ASP A 76 9.45 0.72 -17.49
C ASP A 76 8.30 -0.27 -17.26
N PHE A 77 8.60 -1.39 -16.58
CA PHE A 77 7.66 -2.46 -16.19
C PHE A 77 7.07 -3.25 -17.37
N GLU A 78 7.78 -3.29 -18.50
CA GLU A 78 7.42 -4.11 -19.64
C GLU A 78 7.66 -5.59 -19.27
N LYS A 79 6.58 -6.42 -19.29
CA LYS A 79 6.55 -7.76 -18.65
C LYS A 79 7.58 -8.73 -19.24
N ASP A 80 7.75 -8.74 -20.57
CA ASP A 80 8.63 -9.72 -21.22
C ASP A 80 10.09 -9.36 -20.98
N ARG A 81 10.44 -8.08 -21.01
CA ARG A 81 11.78 -7.60 -20.65
C ARG A 81 12.09 -7.85 -19.17
N LEU A 82 11.11 -7.67 -18.27
CA LEU A 82 11.30 -7.96 -16.86
C LEU A 82 11.62 -9.42 -16.59
N LYS A 83 11.01 -10.35 -17.33
CA LYS A 83 11.27 -11.79 -17.18
C LYS A 83 12.69 -12.21 -17.61
N GLU A 84 13.35 -11.41 -18.43
CA GLU A 84 14.72 -11.65 -18.92
C GLU A 84 15.81 -11.11 -17.96
N ILE A 85 15.46 -10.26 -17.00
CA ILE A 85 16.43 -9.71 -16.05
C ILE A 85 16.76 -10.74 -14.99
N ALA A 86 18.06 -11.03 -14.81
CA ALA A 86 18.53 -11.88 -13.74
C ALA A 86 18.22 -11.24 -12.37
N PRO A 87 17.64 -11.98 -11.41
CA PRO A 87 17.32 -11.45 -10.08
C PRO A 87 18.51 -10.83 -9.37
N GLU A 88 19.72 -11.38 -9.56
CA GLU A 88 20.97 -10.89 -8.99
C GLU A 88 21.27 -9.46 -9.43
N THR A 89 21.05 -9.16 -10.71
CA THR A 89 21.22 -7.82 -11.29
C THR A 89 20.27 -6.82 -10.63
N LEU A 90 18.99 -7.20 -10.46
CA LEU A 90 18.01 -6.36 -9.75
C LEU A 90 18.43 -6.11 -8.31
N ILE A 91 18.83 -7.16 -7.58
CA ILE A 91 19.23 -7.09 -6.17
C ILE A 91 20.42 -6.15 -5.99
N GLU A 92 21.44 -6.27 -6.85
CA GLU A 92 22.65 -5.44 -6.81
C GLU A 92 22.31 -3.96 -7.06
N LYS A 93 21.56 -3.67 -8.14
CA LYS A 93 21.17 -2.30 -8.48
C LYS A 93 20.27 -1.65 -7.44
N ILE A 94 19.29 -2.38 -6.90
CA ILE A 94 18.42 -1.89 -5.81
C ILE A 94 19.27 -1.57 -4.56
N ARG A 95 20.36 -2.34 -4.29
CA ARG A 95 21.28 -2.06 -3.19
C ARG A 95 22.12 -0.81 -3.44
N GLU A 96 22.64 -0.62 -4.66
CA GLU A 96 23.35 0.59 -5.06
C GLU A 96 22.49 1.85 -4.87
N LEU A 97 21.20 1.77 -5.22
CA LEU A 97 20.21 2.84 -5.03
C LEU A 97 19.73 2.99 -3.57
N LYS A 98 20.28 2.22 -2.61
CA LYS A 98 19.86 2.24 -1.20
C LYS A 98 18.37 1.88 -0.96
N CYS A 99 17.71 1.31 -1.96
CA CYS A 99 16.33 0.84 -1.91
C CYS A 99 16.22 -0.62 -1.44
N TYR A 100 17.27 -1.17 -0.86
CA TYR A 100 17.42 -2.57 -0.47
C TYR A 100 17.03 -2.80 1.00
N SER A 101 16.16 -3.79 1.24
CA SER A 101 15.92 -4.37 2.55
C SER A 101 16.61 -5.74 2.67
N PRO A 102 17.47 -5.98 3.70
CA PRO A 102 18.11 -7.27 3.90
C PRO A 102 17.13 -8.41 4.20
N TYR A 103 15.91 -8.08 4.63
CA TYR A 103 14.89 -9.05 5.04
C TYR A 103 13.95 -9.47 3.89
N THR A 104 13.73 -8.62 2.90
CA THR A 104 12.67 -8.82 1.91
C THR A 104 13.15 -8.82 0.47
N THR A 105 14.01 -7.89 0.05
CA THR A 105 14.33 -7.62 -1.35
C THR A 105 14.84 -8.83 -2.11
N LYS A 106 15.76 -9.63 -1.52
CA LYS A 106 16.30 -10.83 -2.19
C LYS A 106 15.20 -11.80 -2.59
N ASN A 107 14.31 -12.12 -1.65
CA ASN A 107 13.23 -13.07 -1.90
C ASN A 107 12.19 -12.53 -2.86
N GLN A 108 11.90 -11.23 -2.80
CA GLN A 108 10.96 -10.55 -3.69
C GLN A 108 11.48 -10.57 -5.14
N MET A 109 12.73 -10.21 -5.38
CA MET A 109 13.31 -10.21 -6.72
C MET A 109 13.47 -11.63 -7.29
N ASN A 110 13.89 -12.60 -6.48
CA ASN A 110 13.93 -14.02 -6.90
C ASN A 110 12.54 -14.57 -7.28
N SER A 111 11.47 -13.97 -6.81
CA SER A 111 10.10 -14.39 -7.09
C SER A 111 9.41 -13.56 -8.16
N LEU A 112 10.05 -12.51 -8.69
CA LEU A 112 9.41 -11.55 -9.58
C LEU A 112 8.87 -12.23 -10.83
N LYS A 113 9.65 -13.06 -11.50
CA LYS A 113 9.21 -13.81 -12.68
C LYS A 113 7.97 -14.66 -12.38
N ALA A 114 7.98 -15.42 -11.30
CA ALA A 114 6.82 -16.24 -10.91
C ALA A 114 5.58 -15.39 -10.54
N ASN A 115 5.77 -14.18 -10.03
CA ASN A 115 4.66 -13.26 -9.79
C ASN A 115 4.12 -12.68 -11.10
N ILE A 116 4.97 -12.40 -12.09
CA ILE A 116 4.55 -11.99 -13.44
C ILE A 116 3.72 -13.10 -14.09
N GLU A 117 4.17 -14.36 -14.01
CA GLU A 117 3.42 -15.54 -14.51
C GLU A 117 2.05 -15.68 -13.80
N THR A 118 1.97 -15.35 -12.50
CA THR A 118 0.69 -15.31 -11.78
C THR A 118 -0.22 -14.19 -12.32
N PHE A 119 0.32 -13.02 -12.62
CA PHE A 119 -0.45 -11.94 -13.25
C PHE A 119 -0.92 -12.31 -14.65
N GLU A 120 -0.09 -12.97 -15.46
CA GLU A 120 -0.50 -13.48 -16.79
C GLU A 120 -1.63 -14.52 -16.67
N LYS A 121 -1.55 -15.41 -15.67
CA LYS A 121 -2.64 -16.33 -15.36
C LYS A 121 -3.94 -15.61 -15.01
N ILE A 122 -3.86 -14.59 -14.15
CA ILE A 122 -5.02 -13.75 -13.79
C ILE A 122 -5.59 -13.06 -15.04
N GLU A 123 -4.73 -12.51 -15.89
CA GLU A 123 -5.15 -11.86 -17.15
C GLU A 123 -5.90 -12.84 -18.05
N ASN A 124 -5.40 -14.08 -18.19
CA ASN A 124 -6.04 -15.13 -18.97
C ASN A 124 -7.40 -15.54 -18.41
N ASP A 125 -7.52 -15.66 -17.07
CA ASP A 125 -8.73 -16.13 -16.40
C ASP A 125 -9.83 -15.05 -16.34
N TYR A 126 -9.47 -13.75 -16.31
CA TYR A 126 -10.38 -12.61 -16.10
C TYR A 126 -10.42 -11.59 -17.26
N GLY A 127 -9.64 -11.82 -18.32
CA GLY A 127 -9.52 -10.92 -19.48
C GLY A 127 -8.61 -9.72 -19.24
N SER A 128 -8.43 -9.27 -18.01
CA SER A 128 -7.44 -8.25 -17.61
C SER A 128 -7.20 -8.26 -16.10
N LEU A 129 -6.06 -7.73 -15.66
CA LEU A 129 -5.79 -7.50 -14.23
C LEU A 129 -6.77 -6.49 -13.63
N ASP A 130 -7.14 -5.49 -14.41
CA ASP A 130 -8.10 -4.47 -13.96
C ASP A 130 -9.50 -5.05 -13.74
N SER A 131 -9.95 -5.98 -14.60
CA SER A 131 -11.19 -6.72 -14.40
C SER A 131 -11.12 -7.59 -13.14
N PHE A 132 -10.00 -8.28 -12.92
CA PHE A 132 -9.80 -9.11 -11.73
C PHE A 132 -9.91 -8.32 -10.43
N ILE A 133 -9.23 -7.18 -10.31
CA ILE A 133 -9.23 -6.42 -9.04
C ILE A 133 -10.56 -5.72 -8.75
N THR A 134 -11.45 -5.65 -9.74
CA THR A 134 -12.76 -4.98 -9.62
C THR A 134 -13.95 -5.93 -9.62
N HIS A 135 -13.73 -7.26 -9.79
CA HIS A 135 -14.84 -8.22 -9.88
C HIS A 135 -15.45 -8.60 -8.52
N ASP A 136 -14.75 -8.35 -7.43
CA ASP A 136 -15.19 -8.67 -6.07
C ASP A 136 -14.79 -7.55 -5.09
N THR A 137 -15.18 -7.70 -3.82
CA THR A 137 -14.79 -6.74 -2.78
C THR A 137 -13.27 -6.68 -2.63
N PRO A 138 -12.70 -5.49 -2.32
CA PRO A 138 -11.26 -5.37 -2.13
C PRO A 138 -10.68 -6.35 -1.09
N SER A 139 -11.43 -6.66 -0.01
CA SER A 139 -11.02 -7.64 1.01
C SER A 139 -10.91 -9.06 0.44
N ASN A 140 -11.81 -9.47 -0.46
CA ASN A 140 -11.75 -10.77 -1.13
C ASN A 140 -10.61 -10.82 -2.15
N ILE A 141 -10.38 -9.76 -2.91
CA ILE A 141 -9.22 -9.66 -3.82
C ILE A 141 -7.91 -9.79 -3.03
N VAL A 142 -7.78 -9.12 -1.88
CA VAL A 142 -6.61 -9.28 -0.99
C VAL A 142 -6.44 -10.74 -0.57
N LYS A 143 -7.51 -11.46 -0.22
CA LYS A 143 -7.43 -12.90 0.11
C LYS A 143 -6.90 -13.71 -1.06
N LEU A 144 -7.39 -13.47 -2.28
CA LEU A 144 -6.90 -14.16 -3.48
C LEU A 144 -5.41 -13.92 -3.72
N LEU A 145 -4.92 -12.71 -3.48
CA LEU A 145 -3.51 -12.33 -3.70
C LEU A 145 -2.57 -12.70 -2.55
N ALA A 146 -3.08 -12.86 -1.32
CA ALA A 146 -2.26 -13.03 -0.11
C ALA A 146 -2.39 -14.40 0.57
N ASP A 147 -3.46 -15.15 0.39
CA ASP A 147 -3.65 -16.47 1.02
C ASP A 147 -2.81 -17.54 0.33
N SER A 148 -2.09 -18.34 1.12
CA SER A 148 -1.22 -19.42 0.62
C SER A 148 -1.97 -20.54 -0.12
N LYS A 149 -3.28 -20.66 0.07
CA LYS A 149 -4.13 -21.64 -0.61
C LYS A 149 -4.68 -21.14 -1.95
N SER A 150 -4.52 -19.85 -2.25
CA SER A 150 -5.02 -19.28 -3.49
C SER A 150 -4.12 -19.63 -4.68
N ILE A 151 -4.73 -19.95 -5.80
CA ILE A 151 -4.03 -20.17 -7.09
C ILE A 151 -3.47 -18.86 -7.69
N TYR A 152 -3.90 -17.71 -7.17
CA TYR A 152 -3.42 -16.37 -7.55
C TYR A 152 -2.51 -15.74 -6.49
N LYS A 153 -2.01 -16.54 -5.56
CA LYS A 153 -1.10 -16.10 -4.51
C LYS A 153 0.17 -15.50 -5.10
N LEU A 154 0.41 -14.22 -4.81
CA LEU A 154 1.67 -13.54 -5.14
C LEU A 154 2.74 -13.90 -4.11
N LYS A 155 3.87 -14.43 -4.56
CA LYS A 155 4.98 -14.84 -3.68
C LYS A 155 5.55 -13.65 -2.92
N TYR A 156 5.87 -13.86 -1.64
CA TYR A 156 6.38 -12.84 -0.72
C TYR A 156 5.49 -11.60 -0.59
N THR A 157 4.19 -11.77 -0.78
CA THR A 157 3.18 -10.73 -0.66
C THR A 157 2.18 -11.14 0.42
N GLY A 158 2.23 -10.49 1.57
CA GLY A 158 1.22 -10.61 2.63
C GLY A 158 0.09 -9.62 2.44
N VAL A 159 -0.89 -9.64 3.37
CA VAL A 159 -2.09 -8.79 3.31
C VAL A 159 -1.74 -7.30 3.14
N ALA A 160 -0.79 -6.77 3.93
CA ALA A 160 -0.42 -5.36 3.86
C ALA A 160 0.18 -4.98 2.49
N LEU A 161 1.00 -5.85 1.87
CA LEU A 161 1.57 -5.57 0.54
C LEU A 161 0.54 -5.75 -0.58
N ALA A 162 -0.40 -6.68 -0.45
CA ALA A 162 -1.52 -6.80 -1.38
C ALA A 162 -2.40 -5.54 -1.35
N CYS A 163 -2.70 -5.01 -0.15
CA CYS A 163 -3.40 -3.73 -0.01
C CYS A 163 -2.61 -2.56 -0.64
N GLU A 164 -1.29 -2.50 -0.42
CA GLU A 164 -0.44 -1.48 -1.03
C GLU A 164 -0.47 -1.54 -2.55
N TYR A 165 -0.34 -2.74 -3.14
CA TYR A 165 -0.48 -2.93 -4.58
C TYR A 165 -1.84 -2.42 -5.09
N LEU A 166 -2.92 -2.82 -4.45
CA LEU A 166 -4.27 -2.41 -4.85
C LEU A 166 -4.46 -0.88 -4.78
N ARG A 167 -3.89 -0.23 -3.77
CA ARG A 167 -3.91 1.24 -3.64
C ARG A 167 -3.15 1.91 -4.79
N ASN A 168 -1.99 1.36 -5.17
CA ASN A 168 -1.16 1.89 -6.26
C ASN A 168 -1.87 1.84 -7.62
N VAL A 169 -2.90 1.00 -7.76
CA VAL A 169 -3.75 0.91 -8.95
C VAL A 169 -5.18 1.41 -8.69
N GLY A 170 -5.35 2.28 -7.72
CA GLY A 170 -6.55 3.07 -7.52
C GLY A 170 -7.71 2.37 -6.80
N ILE A 171 -7.48 1.30 -6.05
CA ILE A 171 -8.49 0.68 -5.19
C ILE A 171 -8.51 1.34 -3.82
N ASP A 172 -9.68 1.81 -3.38
CA ASP A 172 -9.84 2.42 -2.05
C ASP A 172 -9.88 1.35 -0.96
N ILE A 173 -8.72 1.12 -0.34
CA ILE A 173 -8.53 0.15 0.73
C ILE A 173 -7.50 0.64 1.74
N ILE A 174 -7.71 0.34 3.03
CA ILE A 174 -6.73 0.58 4.10
C ILE A 174 -5.58 -0.43 4.02
N LYS A 175 -4.34 -0.01 4.33
CA LYS A 175 -3.19 -0.91 4.46
C LYS A 175 -2.97 -1.25 5.94
N PRO A 176 -3.28 -2.47 6.40
CA PRO A 176 -3.14 -2.85 7.81
C PRO A 176 -1.67 -3.13 8.19
N ASP A 177 -0.80 -2.14 8.02
CA ASP A 177 0.61 -2.22 8.40
C ASP A 177 0.84 -1.98 9.90
N ALA A 178 2.09 -1.92 10.34
CA ALA A 178 2.44 -1.74 11.74
C ALA A 178 1.99 -0.39 12.31
N HIS A 179 1.95 0.67 11.48
CA HIS A 179 1.48 1.99 11.90
C HIS A 179 -0.03 1.99 12.11
N ILE A 180 -0.78 1.51 11.13
CA ILE A 180 -2.26 1.44 11.18
C ILE A 180 -2.71 0.52 12.31
N LYS A 181 -2.15 -0.70 12.45
CA LYS A 181 -2.46 -1.61 13.56
C LYS A 181 -2.21 -0.98 14.93
N ARG A 182 -1.16 -0.20 15.06
CA ARG A 182 -0.80 0.46 16.32
C ARG A 182 -1.75 1.60 16.66
N ILE A 183 -1.95 2.54 15.74
CA ILE A 183 -2.74 3.75 16.02
C ILE A 183 -4.23 3.44 16.14
N SER A 184 -4.77 2.55 15.31
CA SER A 184 -6.19 2.18 15.36
C SER A 184 -6.54 1.21 16.48
N GLY A 185 -5.54 0.55 17.06
CA GLY A 185 -5.73 -0.50 18.06
C GLY A 185 -6.18 -0.01 19.43
N ILE A 186 -6.60 -0.96 20.30
CA ILE A 186 -7.20 -0.75 21.63
C ILE A 186 -6.35 0.12 22.58
N LYS A 187 -5.01 0.07 22.44
CA LYS A 187 -4.09 0.85 23.30
C LYS A 187 -3.88 2.30 22.83
N ARG A 188 -4.53 2.72 21.74
CA ARG A 188 -4.42 4.05 21.13
C ARG A 188 -5.83 4.63 20.90
N LEU A 189 -6.24 4.79 19.66
CA LEU A 189 -7.53 5.40 19.31
C LEU A 189 -8.71 4.45 19.48
N ASN A 190 -8.47 3.15 19.65
CA ASN A 190 -9.51 2.12 19.77
C ASN A 190 -10.56 2.16 18.63
N LEU A 191 -10.13 2.54 17.43
CA LEU A 191 -10.99 2.55 16.24
C LEU A 191 -11.33 1.13 15.80
N VAL A 192 -10.32 0.25 15.82
CA VAL A 192 -10.43 -1.15 15.42
C VAL A 192 -9.68 -2.02 16.43
N PRO A 193 -10.34 -2.57 17.46
CA PRO A 193 -9.70 -3.37 18.50
C PRO A 193 -9.37 -4.80 18.04
N SER A 194 -8.93 -4.98 16.81
CA SER A 194 -8.58 -6.28 16.21
C SER A 194 -7.11 -6.34 15.83
N LYS A 195 -6.52 -7.55 15.95
CA LYS A 195 -5.19 -7.87 15.41
C LYS A 195 -5.25 -8.52 14.02
N SER A 196 -6.41 -8.99 13.59
CA SER A 196 -6.61 -9.59 12.27
C SER A 196 -6.60 -8.52 11.19
N GLU A 197 -5.71 -8.66 10.21
CA GLU A 197 -5.57 -7.73 9.09
C GLU A 197 -6.87 -7.61 8.28
N TYR A 198 -7.55 -8.73 8.03
CA TYR A 198 -8.84 -8.72 7.31
C TYR A 198 -9.93 -8.01 8.10
N LYS A 199 -10.02 -8.23 9.43
CA LYS A 199 -10.98 -7.48 10.27
C LYS A 199 -10.68 -5.98 10.27
N ILE A 200 -9.41 -5.59 10.23
CA ILE A 200 -9.03 -4.16 10.12
C ILE A 200 -9.55 -3.58 8.79
N ILE A 201 -9.36 -4.30 7.68
CA ILE A 201 -9.87 -3.86 6.37
C ILE A 201 -11.39 -3.70 6.40
N ASP A 202 -12.11 -4.69 6.90
CA ASP A 202 -13.58 -4.69 6.92
C ASP A 202 -14.15 -3.58 7.84
N GLU A 203 -13.54 -3.36 9.02
CA GLU A 203 -13.96 -2.31 9.94
C GLU A 203 -13.66 -0.90 9.41
N PHE A 204 -12.51 -0.68 8.76
CA PHE A 204 -12.23 0.59 8.10
C PHE A 204 -13.13 0.84 6.90
N LYS A 205 -13.54 -0.21 6.17
CA LYS A 205 -14.57 -0.07 5.12
C LYS A 205 -15.90 0.40 5.72
N ARG A 206 -16.35 -0.24 6.81
CA ARG A 206 -17.57 0.16 7.52
C ARG A 206 -17.48 1.60 8.03
N LEU A 207 -16.36 1.98 8.65
CA LEU A 207 -16.12 3.34 9.12
C LEU A 207 -16.12 4.36 7.98
N SER A 208 -15.48 4.01 6.85
CA SER A 208 -15.47 4.83 5.63
C SER A 208 -16.89 5.14 5.13
N ASP A 209 -17.74 4.11 5.08
CA ASP A 209 -19.15 4.27 4.66
C ASP A 209 -19.95 5.12 5.65
N GLU A 210 -19.69 4.98 6.95
CA GLU A 210 -20.39 5.70 8.03
C GLU A 210 -20.04 7.20 8.05
N ILE A 211 -18.77 7.57 7.84
CA ILE A 211 -18.32 8.97 7.98
C ILE A 211 -18.08 9.68 6.65
N GLY A 212 -18.16 8.98 5.51
CA GLY A 212 -17.96 9.56 4.18
C GLY A 212 -16.53 9.95 3.86
N ILE A 213 -15.52 9.34 4.52
CA ILE A 213 -14.10 9.56 4.26
C ILE A 213 -13.52 8.26 3.68
N SER A 214 -12.85 8.32 2.53
CA SER A 214 -12.26 7.13 1.90
C SER A 214 -11.23 6.43 2.79
N GLN A 215 -11.12 5.10 2.66
CA GLN A 215 -10.15 4.31 3.42
C GLN A 215 -8.71 4.79 3.19
N VAL A 216 -8.36 5.08 1.93
CA VAL A 216 -7.05 5.63 1.57
C VAL A 216 -6.79 6.99 2.23
N LYS A 217 -7.80 7.87 2.32
CA LYS A 217 -7.63 9.15 3.03
C LYS A 217 -7.43 8.94 4.53
N MET A 218 -8.17 8.02 5.15
CA MET A 218 -7.98 7.66 6.57
C MET A 218 -6.59 7.07 6.81
N ASP A 219 -6.16 6.12 5.96
CA ASP A 219 -4.82 5.53 6.01
C ASP A 219 -3.73 6.61 5.94
N TYR A 220 -3.83 7.46 4.93
CA TYR A 220 -2.91 8.58 4.71
C TYR A 220 -2.77 9.46 5.96
N LEU A 221 -3.88 9.85 6.58
CA LEU A 221 -3.86 10.71 7.76
C LEU A 221 -3.24 9.99 8.97
N LEU A 222 -3.65 8.75 9.23
CA LEU A 222 -3.16 7.96 10.36
C LEU A 222 -1.69 7.59 10.19
N TRP A 223 -1.28 7.18 8.99
CA TRP A 223 0.09 6.78 8.69
C TRP A 223 1.05 7.96 8.82
N ASN A 224 0.74 9.10 8.20
CA ASN A 224 1.58 10.30 8.29
C ASN A 224 1.67 10.84 9.71
N TYR A 225 0.63 10.70 10.51
CA TYR A 225 0.67 11.08 11.93
C TYR A 225 1.61 10.22 12.77
N CYS A 226 1.92 8.99 12.29
CA CYS A 226 2.79 8.02 12.98
C CYS A 226 4.22 7.98 12.43
N ALA A 227 4.41 8.21 11.14
CA ALA A 227 5.62 7.83 10.43
C ALA A 227 6.79 8.77 10.74
N LYS A 228 8.01 8.18 10.80
CA LYS A 228 9.26 8.93 10.95
C LYS A 228 9.53 9.80 9.72
N GLY A 229 9.92 11.04 9.96
CA GLY A 229 10.12 12.04 8.91
C GLY A 229 8.82 12.75 8.48
N TYR A 230 7.69 12.46 9.16
CA TYR A 230 6.39 13.10 8.98
C TYR A 230 5.90 13.67 10.32
N GLY A 231 4.68 13.38 10.76
CA GLY A 231 4.13 13.93 12.02
C GLY A 231 4.80 13.41 13.29
N GLU A 232 5.24 12.16 13.30
CA GLU A 232 5.96 11.51 14.41
C GLU A 232 5.27 11.58 15.80
N ILE A 233 3.95 11.73 15.84
CA ILE A 233 3.20 11.85 17.10
C ILE A 233 2.85 10.48 17.68
N CYS A 234 2.18 9.61 16.93
CA CYS A 234 1.73 8.30 17.41
C CYS A 234 2.69 7.17 16.99
N THR A 235 3.98 7.31 17.32
CA THR A 235 5.04 6.33 17.07
C THR A 235 4.96 5.12 18.04
N ALA A 236 5.96 4.24 18.02
CA ALA A 236 6.10 3.19 19.03
C ALA A 236 6.20 3.78 20.45
N THR A 237 6.90 4.92 20.59
CA THR A 237 6.95 5.74 21.80
C THR A 237 6.19 7.03 21.54
N PRO A 238 4.87 7.10 21.84
CA PRO A 238 4.02 8.18 21.40
C PRO A 238 4.21 9.45 22.20
N LYS A 239 4.10 10.60 21.52
CA LYS A 239 4.13 11.93 22.13
C LYS A 239 2.72 12.35 22.58
N CYS A 240 2.18 11.64 23.59
CA CYS A 240 0.78 11.84 24.02
C CYS A 240 0.46 13.26 24.51
N ARG A 241 1.45 14.05 24.94
CA ARG A 241 1.25 15.46 25.35
C ARG A 241 1.00 16.38 24.16
N GLU A 242 1.51 16.01 22.98
CA GLU A 242 1.39 16.74 21.72
C GLU A 242 0.22 16.21 20.86
N CYS A 243 -0.52 15.20 21.34
CA CYS A 243 -1.57 14.55 20.58
C CYS A 243 -2.81 15.44 20.43
N VAL A 244 -3.18 15.77 19.20
CA VAL A 244 -4.31 16.66 18.88
C VAL A 244 -5.65 15.93 18.78
N ILE A 245 -5.66 14.59 18.89
CA ILE A 245 -6.82 13.72 18.72
C ILE A 245 -7.07 12.79 19.93
N LYS A 246 -6.81 13.31 21.12
CA LYS A 246 -7.12 12.59 22.36
C LYS A 246 -8.61 12.46 22.55
#